data_4669fea96273516afbc079d6cef96bb4
#
_entry.id   4669fea96273516afbc079d6cef96bb4
#
_cell.length_a   1.000
_cell.length_b   1.000
_cell.length_c   1.000
_cell.angle_alpha   90.00
_cell.angle_beta   90.00
_cell.angle_gamma   90.00
#
_symmetry.space_group_name_H-M   'P 1'
#
loop_
_entity.id
_entity.type
_entity.pdbx_description
1 polymer ?
#
loop_
_entity_poly.entity_id
_entity_poly.type
_entity_poly.pdbx_seq_one_letter_code
_entity_poly.pdbx_strand_id
1 'polypeptide(L)'
;EKFVEQFSHRIANEVSKPFNKKNNLLEAETDTLRISIVHESVAISGRSICIRKSMPMLRMQVKKMVEDEYVAVPVLELLTNCVAAKMNFVFCGEPGAGKTECAKFFSQFIPAGERVITIEDNPEWHYSQINPGKDCVELRINPDFDYTKAIKTCLRQNPSWIMLSEARSTEVKSLLECWSTGIRGFTTLHTDDVRKIPDRILNMMESRMDADRMENDVYSYVDVGILLRKKMSAEGKLYRYIDQVCFFVREEGRNEIHMQVVDGNLMVRELPKGLIARMKRHGISEPFDNPMIQHRLEGEGYEKE
;
A
#
# COMPACT_ATOMS: atom_id res chain seq x y z
N GLU A 1 26.47 -23.63 12.30
CA GLU A 1 26.72 -23.84 10.85
C GLU A 1 25.92 -25.02 10.31
N LYS A 2 26.10 -26.26 10.83
CA LYS A 2 25.42 -27.47 10.35
C LYS A 2 23.89 -27.35 10.31
N PHE A 3 23.25 -26.69 11.31
CA PHE A 3 21.81 -26.46 11.31
C PHE A 3 21.37 -25.54 10.15
N VAL A 4 22.11 -24.46 9.91
CA VAL A 4 21.82 -23.49 8.85
C VAL A 4 21.91 -24.15 7.47
N GLU A 5 22.91 -25.03 7.28
CA GLU A 5 23.09 -25.79 6.06
C GLU A 5 21.93 -26.78 5.85
N GLN A 6 21.62 -27.59 6.84
CA GLN A 6 20.51 -28.55 6.77
C GLN A 6 19.16 -27.87 6.53
N PHE A 7 18.90 -26.76 7.23
CA PHE A 7 17.71 -25.96 7.04
C PHE A 7 17.59 -25.45 5.59
N SER A 8 18.70 -24.90 5.05
CA SER A 8 18.72 -24.39 3.68
C SER A 8 18.42 -25.45 2.64
N HIS A 9 19.03 -26.64 2.78
CA HIS A 9 18.77 -27.76 1.88
C HIS A 9 17.33 -28.28 2.01
N ARG A 10 16.79 -28.32 3.22
CA ARG A 10 15.39 -28.71 3.43
C ARG A 10 14.43 -27.76 2.74
N ILE A 11 14.64 -26.44 2.88
CA ILE A 11 13.81 -25.44 2.18
C ILE A 11 13.97 -25.57 0.66
N ALA A 12 15.20 -25.76 0.15
CA ALA A 12 15.45 -25.93 -1.28
C ALA A 12 14.69 -27.13 -1.85
N ASN A 13 14.68 -28.25 -1.13
CA ASN A 13 13.94 -29.46 -1.53
C ASN A 13 12.42 -29.24 -1.49
N GLU A 14 11.91 -28.57 -0.45
CA GLU A 14 10.48 -28.27 -0.29
C GLU A 14 9.93 -27.44 -1.45
N VAL A 15 10.71 -26.44 -1.89
CA VAL A 15 10.31 -25.58 -3.03
C VAL A 15 10.83 -26.06 -4.37
N SER A 16 11.46 -27.26 -4.42
CA SER A 16 12.01 -27.88 -5.64
C SER A 16 12.95 -26.93 -6.43
N LYS A 17 13.76 -26.13 -5.72
CA LYS A 17 14.73 -25.22 -6.31
C LYS A 17 16.17 -25.67 -6.03
N PRO A 18 17.07 -25.66 -7.03
CA PRO A 18 18.48 -25.96 -6.79
C PRO A 18 19.11 -24.86 -5.93
N PHE A 19 19.86 -25.27 -4.89
CA PHE A 19 20.62 -24.34 -4.05
C PHE A 19 22.05 -24.85 -3.85
N ASN A 20 23.00 -24.16 -4.46
CA ASN A 20 24.42 -24.53 -4.48
C ASN A 20 25.27 -23.32 -4.93
N LYS A 21 26.59 -23.51 -5.15
CA LYS A 21 27.50 -22.44 -5.60
C LYS A 21 27.09 -21.74 -6.90
N LYS A 22 26.40 -22.43 -7.82
CA LYS A 22 25.91 -21.83 -9.08
C LYS A 22 24.58 -21.12 -8.86
N ASN A 23 23.69 -21.74 -8.09
CA ASN A 23 22.39 -21.21 -7.70
C ASN A 23 22.48 -20.75 -6.25
N ASN A 24 23.12 -19.62 -6.05
CA ASN A 24 23.57 -19.14 -4.73
C ASN A 24 22.53 -18.29 -3.97
N LEU A 25 21.35 -18.03 -4.56
CA LEU A 25 20.23 -17.36 -3.95
C LEU A 25 19.02 -18.33 -3.95
N LEU A 26 18.44 -18.56 -2.78
CA LEU A 26 17.21 -19.33 -2.61
C LEU A 26 16.12 -18.43 -2.04
N GLU A 27 15.05 -18.27 -2.79
CA GLU A 27 13.83 -17.62 -2.33
C GLU A 27 12.71 -18.63 -2.24
N ALA A 28 12.11 -18.73 -1.07
CA ALA A 28 11.02 -19.62 -0.73
C ALA A 28 9.94 -18.86 0.04
N GLU A 29 8.72 -19.30 -0.11
CA GLU A 29 7.57 -18.69 0.53
C GLU A 29 6.60 -19.77 1.01
N THR A 30 5.95 -19.48 2.10
CA THR A 30 4.77 -20.17 2.60
C THR A 30 3.63 -19.16 2.75
N ASP A 31 2.45 -19.60 3.16
CA ASP A 31 1.30 -18.71 3.40
C ASP A 31 1.61 -17.58 4.40
N THR A 32 2.62 -17.77 5.26
CA THR A 32 2.90 -16.84 6.36
C THR A 32 4.37 -16.42 6.48
N LEU A 33 5.26 -17.03 5.70
CA LEU A 33 6.70 -16.76 5.77
C LEU A 33 7.29 -16.50 4.39
N ARG A 34 8.17 -15.52 4.33
CA ARG A 34 9.09 -15.30 3.22
C ARG A 34 10.50 -15.57 3.68
N ILE A 35 11.20 -16.44 2.97
CA ILE A 35 12.54 -16.93 3.31
C ILE A 35 13.48 -16.58 2.16
N SER A 36 14.55 -15.87 2.46
CA SER A 36 15.64 -15.58 1.52
C SER A 36 16.93 -16.11 2.10
N ILE A 37 17.63 -16.95 1.34
CA ILE A 37 18.88 -17.59 1.77
C ILE A 37 19.96 -17.31 0.74
N VAL A 38 21.11 -16.79 1.21
CA VAL A 38 22.29 -16.54 0.40
C VAL A 38 23.37 -17.56 0.76
N HIS A 39 23.89 -18.22 -0.27
CA HIS A 39 24.91 -19.26 -0.12
C HIS A 39 26.26 -18.66 0.30
N GLU A 40 27.02 -19.40 1.10
CA GLU A 40 28.35 -18.99 1.58
C GLU A 40 29.40 -18.74 0.48
N SER A 41 29.14 -19.23 -0.73
CA SER A 41 30.02 -18.91 -1.88
C SER A 41 30.01 -17.43 -2.29
N VAL A 42 29.00 -16.67 -1.87
CA VAL A 42 28.85 -15.22 -2.12
C VAL A 42 28.66 -14.40 -0.83
N ALA A 43 28.16 -15.02 0.24
CA ALA A 43 28.09 -14.42 1.57
C ALA A 43 29.35 -14.75 2.36
N ILE A 44 30.39 -13.90 2.31
CA ILE A 44 31.72 -14.14 2.88
C ILE A 44 31.70 -14.38 4.41
N SER A 45 30.71 -13.85 5.11
CA SER A 45 30.52 -14.05 6.56
C SER A 45 29.86 -15.39 6.92
N GLY A 46 29.60 -16.25 5.94
CA GLY A 46 28.86 -17.48 6.06
C GLY A 46 27.45 -17.39 5.45
N ARG A 47 26.76 -18.52 5.38
CA ARG A 47 25.42 -18.60 4.80
C ARG A 47 24.43 -17.68 5.54
N SER A 48 23.77 -16.76 4.80
CA SER A 48 22.83 -15.80 5.35
C SER A 48 21.39 -16.28 5.17
N ILE A 49 20.56 -16.19 6.21
CA ILE A 49 19.14 -16.50 6.18
C ILE A 49 18.35 -15.29 6.69
N CYS A 50 17.39 -14.85 5.89
CA CYS A 50 16.41 -13.84 6.28
C CYS A 50 15.01 -14.46 6.24
N ILE A 51 14.30 -14.42 7.36
CA ILE A 51 12.92 -14.92 7.48
C ILE A 51 12.02 -13.74 7.85
N ARG A 52 11.07 -13.42 6.97
CA ARG A 52 10.05 -12.40 7.22
C ARG A 52 8.69 -13.06 7.43
N LYS A 53 7.95 -12.62 8.45
CA LYS A 53 6.58 -13.05 8.69
C LYS A 53 5.61 -12.17 7.90
N SER A 54 4.74 -12.79 7.11
CA SER A 54 3.62 -12.16 6.41
C SER A 54 2.34 -12.83 6.89
N MET A 55 1.81 -12.37 8.02
CA MET A 55 0.64 -12.98 8.63
C MET A 55 -0.65 -12.44 8.00
N PRO A 56 -1.65 -13.30 7.75
CA PRO A 56 -2.96 -12.92 7.24
C PRO A 56 -3.81 -12.30 8.36
N MET A 57 -3.35 -11.19 8.90
CA MET A 57 -4.02 -10.50 10.01
C MET A 57 -3.87 -8.99 9.88
N LEU A 58 -4.85 -8.29 10.42
CA LEU A 58 -4.78 -6.85 10.62
C LEU A 58 -4.04 -6.57 11.92
N ARG A 59 -2.89 -5.91 11.79
CA ARG A 59 -2.07 -5.52 12.95
C ARG A 59 -2.52 -4.19 13.54
N MET A 60 -3.24 -3.39 12.74
CA MET A 60 -3.66 -2.04 13.10
C MET A 60 -5.13 -2.06 13.53
N GLN A 61 -5.40 -1.49 14.69
CA GLN A 61 -6.74 -1.30 15.25
C GLN A 61 -6.93 0.18 15.55
N VAL A 62 -8.11 0.73 15.30
CA VAL A 62 -8.43 2.16 15.44
C VAL A 62 -7.97 2.71 16.79
N LYS A 63 -8.42 2.09 17.88
CA LYS A 63 -8.09 2.51 19.24
C LYS A 63 -6.57 2.56 19.46
N LYS A 64 -5.87 1.49 19.08
CA LYS A 64 -4.42 1.39 19.24
C LYS A 64 -3.66 2.39 18.37
N MET A 65 -4.13 2.67 17.15
CA MET A 65 -3.52 3.69 16.28
C MET A 65 -3.55 5.08 16.91
N VAL A 66 -4.63 5.40 17.62
CA VAL A 66 -4.76 6.69 18.31
C VAL A 66 -3.94 6.70 19.60
N GLU A 67 -4.00 5.64 20.42
CA GLU A 67 -3.23 5.50 21.67
C GLU A 67 -1.71 5.49 21.44
N ASP A 68 -1.24 4.84 20.36
CA ASP A 68 0.18 4.79 19.98
C ASP A 68 0.64 6.05 19.19
N GLU A 69 -0.20 7.09 19.07
CA GLU A 69 0.06 8.32 18.29
C GLU A 69 0.44 8.04 16.82
N TYR A 70 -0.10 6.95 16.26
CA TYR A 70 0.14 6.62 14.85
C TYR A 70 -0.54 7.63 13.92
N VAL A 71 -1.72 8.10 14.30
CA VAL A 71 -2.52 9.09 13.56
C VAL A 71 -3.52 9.78 14.49
N ALA A 72 -3.74 11.08 14.29
CA ALA A 72 -4.79 11.81 15.01
C ALA A 72 -6.19 11.42 14.50
N VAL A 73 -7.18 11.40 15.41
CA VAL A 73 -8.57 11.00 15.08
C VAL A 73 -9.14 11.73 13.86
N PRO A 74 -9.06 13.07 13.73
CA PRO A 74 -9.62 13.76 12.56
C PRO A 74 -8.96 13.35 11.24
N VAL A 75 -7.67 13.01 11.26
CA VAL A 75 -6.95 12.53 10.07
C VAL A 75 -7.41 11.13 9.70
N LEU A 76 -7.61 10.27 10.70
CA LEU A 76 -8.10 8.90 10.49
C LEU A 76 -9.51 8.91 9.89
N GLU A 77 -10.39 9.77 10.39
CA GLU A 77 -11.75 9.98 9.88
C GLU A 77 -11.73 10.49 8.44
N LEU A 78 -10.93 11.51 8.16
CA LEU A 78 -10.74 12.06 6.82
C LEU A 78 -10.29 10.97 5.83
N LEU A 79 -9.23 10.23 6.15
CA LEU A 79 -8.69 9.20 5.26
C LEU A 79 -9.68 8.05 5.04
N THR A 80 -10.44 7.67 6.06
CA THR A 80 -11.50 6.66 5.92
C THR A 80 -12.62 7.17 5.01
N ASN A 81 -13.01 8.43 5.15
CA ASN A 81 -13.97 9.09 4.27
C ASN A 81 -13.44 9.21 2.83
N CYS A 82 -12.13 9.39 2.63
CA CYS A 82 -11.52 9.35 1.29
C CYS A 82 -11.66 7.98 0.64
N VAL A 83 -11.55 6.88 1.39
CA VAL A 83 -11.80 5.52 0.87
C VAL A 83 -13.27 5.39 0.46
N ALA A 84 -14.21 5.79 1.32
CA ALA A 84 -15.65 5.77 1.03
C ALA A 84 -16.00 6.64 -0.19
N ALA A 85 -15.29 7.76 -0.39
CA ALA A 85 -15.42 8.63 -1.57
C ALA A 85 -14.67 8.09 -2.81
N LYS A 86 -14.17 6.85 -2.76
CA LYS A 86 -13.50 6.15 -3.87
C LYS A 86 -12.29 6.91 -4.42
N MET A 87 -11.42 7.40 -3.55
CA MET A 87 -10.18 8.07 -3.93
C MET A 87 -9.06 7.05 -4.14
N ASN A 88 -8.09 7.40 -4.99
CA ASN A 88 -6.88 6.62 -5.23
C ASN A 88 -5.78 7.03 -4.26
N PHE A 89 -5.10 6.05 -3.66
CA PHE A 89 -4.10 6.27 -2.63
C PHE A 89 -2.71 5.82 -3.05
N VAL A 90 -1.72 6.62 -2.72
CA VAL A 90 -0.31 6.24 -2.77
C VAL A 90 0.29 6.31 -1.38
N PHE A 91 0.67 5.15 -0.84
CA PHE A 91 1.37 5.05 0.44
C PHE A 91 2.87 5.05 0.21
N CYS A 92 3.59 5.96 0.81
CA CYS A 92 5.02 6.07 0.63
C CYS A 92 5.79 6.06 1.97
N GLY A 93 7.11 5.94 1.88
CA GLY A 93 8.01 5.87 3.02
C GLY A 93 9.15 4.90 2.80
N GLU A 94 10.09 4.88 3.74
CA GLU A 94 11.24 3.99 3.72
C GLU A 94 10.86 2.50 3.88
N PRO A 95 11.77 1.57 3.58
CA PRO A 95 11.57 0.15 3.87
C PRO A 95 11.27 -0.09 5.35
N GLY A 96 10.22 -0.90 5.62
CA GLY A 96 9.80 -1.21 6.98
C GLY A 96 9.00 -0.10 7.70
N ALA A 97 8.64 1.00 7.03
CA ALA A 97 7.76 2.04 7.57
C ALA A 97 6.30 1.57 7.79
N GLY A 98 5.90 0.44 7.19
CA GLY A 98 4.57 -0.13 7.38
C GLY A 98 3.56 0.28 6.30
N LYS A 99 4.03 0.64 5.10
CA LYS A 99 3.17 1.04 3.97
C LYS A 99 2.06 0.05 3.67
N THR A 100 2.41 -1.22 3.47
CA THR A 100 1.45 -2.30 3.20
C THR A 100 0.47 -2.49 4.35
N GLU A 101 0.93 -2.45 5.61
CA GLU A 101 0.05 -2.60 6.77
C GLU A 101 -0.95 -1.43 6.89
N CYS A 102 -0.51 -0.19 6.61
CA CYS A 102 -1.40 0.97 6.56
C CYS A 102 -2.44 0.84 5.44
N ALA A 103 -2.00 0.44 4.25
CA ALA A 103 -2.90 0.21 3.13
C ALA A 103 -3.90 -0.93 3.41
N LYS A 104 -3.48 -2.04 4.04
CA LYS A 104 -4.37 -3.12 4.53
C LYS A 104 -5.42 -2.58 5.49
N PHE A 105 -5.03 -1.71 6.43
CA PHE A 105 -5.97 -1.11 7.36
C PHE A 105 -7.04 -0.31 6.62
N PHE A 106 -6.68 0.58 5.70
CA PHE A 106 -7.66 1.36 4.95
C PHE A 106 -8.50 0.51 3.99
N SER A 107 -8.00 -0.61 3.50
CA SER A 107 -8.74 -1.52 2.61
C SER A 107 -9.98 -2.15 3.24
N GLN A 108 -10.07 -2.18 4.58
CA GLN A 108 -11.26 -2.66 5.29
C GLN A 108 -12.49 -1.79 5.03
N PHE A 109 -12.27 -0.49 4.77
CA PHE A 109 -13.33 0.49 4.56
C PHE A 109 -13.86 0.53 3.12
N ILE A 110 -13.34 -0.30 2.24
CA ILE A 110 -13.92 -0.51 0.91
C ILE A 110 -15.28 -1.20 1.09
N PRO A 111 -16.35 -0.69 0.45
CA PRO A 111 -17.67 -1.29 0.56
C PRO A 111 -17.69 -2.78 0.18
N ALA A 112 -18.49 -3.59 0.91
CA ALA A 112 -18.52 -5.05 0.73
C ALA A 112 -18.98 -5.50 -0.68
N GLY A 113 -19.83 -4.71 -1.34
CA GLY A 113 -20.30 -4.99 -2.70
C GLY A 113 -19.32 -4.64 -3.81
N GLU A 114 -18.11 -4.19 -3.48
CA GLU A 114 -17.10 -3.77 -4.46
C GLU A 114 -16.02 -4.83 -4.63
N ARG A 115 -15.80 -5.23 -5.89
CA ARG A 115 -14.79 -6.23 -6.23
C ARG A 115 -13.39 -5.64 -6.17
N VAL A 116 -12.52 -6.30 -5.41
CA VAL A 116 -11.12 -5.93 -5.24
C VAL A 116 -10.21 -6.93 -5.94
N ILE A 117 -9.22 -6.45 -6.69
CA ILE A 117 -8.16 -7.30 -7.22
C ILE A 117 -6.83 -6.84 -6.66
N THR A 118 -6.09 -7.73 -5.98
CA THR A 118 -4.73 -7.46 -5.54
C THR A 118 -3.72 -8.03 -6.54
N ILE A 119 -2.62 -7.33 -6.74
CA ILE A 119 -1.53 -7.75 -7.63
C ILE A 119 -0.22 -7.65 -6.85
N GLU A 120 0.45 -8.78 -6.66
CA GLU A 120 1.63 -8.89 -5.81
C GLU A 120 2.68 -9.83 -6.40
N ASP A 121 3.95 -9.53 -6.18
CA ASP A 121 5.04 -10.49 -6.37
C ASP A 121 5.08 -11.51 -5.22
N ASN A 122 4.87 -11.01 -4.02
CA ASN A 122 4.81 -11.82 -2.80
C ASN A 122 3.53 -11.50 -2.03
N PRO A 123 2.74 -12.50 -1.61
CA PRO A 123 1.50 -12.28 -0.87
C PRO A 123 1.76 -11.58 0.48
N GLU A 124 1.41 -10.31 0.56
CA GLU A 124 1.49 -9.50 1.78
C GLU A 124 0.12 -8.96 2.19
N TRP A 125 -0.76 -8.73 1.22
CA TRP A 125 -2.10 -8.21 1.47
C TRP A 125 -3.00 -9.17 2.22
N HIS A 126 -3.03 -10.44 1.79
CA HIS A 126 -3.95 -11.44 2.32
C HIS A 126 -5.39 -10.91 2.39
N TYR A 127 -5.81 -10.24 1.30
CA TYR A 127 -7.05 -9.45 1.31
C TYR A 127 -8.27 -10.28 1.65
N SER A 128 -8.41 -11.48 1.08
CA SER A 128 -9.51 -12.40 1.33
C SER A 128 -9.61 -12.82 2.80
N GLN A 129 -8.46 -13.01 3.44
CA GLN A 129 -8.38 -13.48 4.82
C GLN A 129 -8.65 -12.35 5.84
N ILE A 130 -8.22 -11.11 5.53
CA ILE A 130 -8.47 -9.96 6.40
C ILE A 130 -9.83 -9.28 6.16
N ASN A 131 -10.49 -9.57 5.04
CA ASN A 131 -11.80 -9.05 4.66
C ASN A 131 -12.76 -10.19 4.29
N PRO A 132 -13.09 -11.11 5.22
CA PRO A 132 -13.92 -12.26 4.90
C PRO A 132 -15.30 -11.84 4.38
N GLY A 133 -15.76 -12.52 3.33
CA GLY A 133 -17.05 -12.25 2.70
C GLY A 133 -17.06 -11.14 1.64
N LYS A 134 -15.95 -10.42 1.44
CA LYS A 134 -15.82 -9.46 0.32
C LYS A 134 -15.38 -10.18 -0.97
N ASP A 135 -15.90 -9.72 -2.12
CA ASP A 135 -15.48 -10.23 -3.43
C ASP A 135 -14.07 -9.77 -3.76
N CYS A 136 -13.16 -10.74 -3.92
CA CYS A 136 -11.79 -10.43 -4.30
C CYS A 136 -11.13 -11.50 -5.17
N VAL A 137 -10.13 -11.06 -5.94
CA VAL A 137 -9.19 -11.92 -6.67
C VAL A 137 -7.78 -11.50 -6.29
N GLU A 138 -6.95 -12.46 -5.86
CA GLU A 138 -5.56 -12.22 -5.48
C GLU A 138 -4.65 -12.78 -6.58
N LEU A 139 -3.99 -11.88 -7.34
CA LEU A 139 -3.11 -12.24 -8.46
C LEU A 139 -1.66 -12.21 -8.01
N ARG A 140 -0.95 -13.29 -8.30
CA ARG A 140 0.48 -13.39 -8.07
C ARG A 140 1.26 -13.23 -9.37
N ILE A 141 2.28 -12.37 -9.34
CA ILE A 141 3.21 -12.14 -10.44
C ILE A 141 4.22 -13.30 -10.54
N ASN A 142 4.58 -13.65 -11.76
CA ASN A 142 5.62 -14.62 -12.08
C ASN A 142 6.30 -14.22 -13.41
N PRO A 143 7.36 -14.90 -13.85
CA PRO A 143 8.08 -14.56 -15.09
C PRO A 143 7.22 -14.49 -16.36
N ASP A 144 6.12 -15.26 -16.42
CA ASP A 144 5.20 -15.31 -17.57
C ASP A 144 3.99 -14.38 -17.42
N PHE A 145 3.80 -13.80 -16.22
CA PHE A 145 2.68 -12.95 -15.86
C PHE A 145 3.15 -11.76 -15.02
N ASP A 146 3.69 -10.74 -15.68
CA ASP A 146 4.20 -9.52 -15.07
C ASP A 146 3.09 -8.56 -14.61
N TYR A 147 3.48 -7.49 -13.90
CA TYR A 147 2.57 -6.47 -13.38
C TYR A 147 1.73 -5.81 -14.49
N THR A 148 2.34 -5.46 -15.62
CA THR A 148 1.64 -4.82 -16.74
C THR A 148 0.57 -5.74 -17.32
N LYS A 149 0.89 -7.01 -17.50
CA LYS A 149 -0.04 -8.03 -17.99
C LYS A 149 -1.16 -8.29 -16.96
N ALA A 150 -0.84 -8.31 -15.68
CA ALA A 150 -1.81 -8.46 -14.60
C ALA A 150 -2.80 -7.30 -14.58
N ILE A 151 -2.33 -6.03 -14.60
CA ILE A 151 -3.20 -4.85 -14.62
C ILE A 151 -4.13 -4.87 -15.84
N LYS A 152 -3.59 -5.16 -17.04
CA LYS A 152 -4.40 -5.27 -18.25
C LYS A 152 -5.42 -6.41 -18.19
N THR A 153 -5.08 -7.51 -17.53
CA THR A 153 -6.02 -8.63 -17.32
C THR A 153 -7.15 -8.23 -16.38
N CYS A 154 -6.86 -7.43 -15.35
CA CYS A 154 -7.85 -6.95 -14.40
C CYS A 154 -8.99 -6.19 -15.08
N LEU A 155 -8.73 -5.40 -16.15
CA LEU A 155 -9.75 -4.66 -16.87
C LEU A 155 -10.88 -5.56 -17.43
N ARG A 156 -10.62 -6.87 -17.60
CA ARG A 156 -11.61 -7.87 -18.04
C ARG A 156 -12.28 -8.62 -16.91
N GLN A 157 -11.87 -8.34 -15.65
CA GLN A 157 -12.38 -9.00 -14.46
C GLN A 157 -13.39 -8.17 -13.67
N ASN A 158 -13.84 -7.04 -14.26
CA ASN A 158 -14.80 -6.10 -13.67
C ASN A 158 -14.42 -5.63 -12.24
N PRO A 159 -13.21 -5.11 -12.02
CA PRO A 159 -12.80 -4.63 -10.71
C PRO A 159 -13.43 -3.28 -10.40
N SER A 160 -13.80 -3.07 -9.13
CA SER A 160 -14.02 -1.74 -8.57
C SER A 160 -12.71 -1.13 -8.06
N TRP A 161 -11.81 -2.00 -7.53
CA TRP A 161 -10.53 -1.61 -6.98
C TRP A 161 -9.41 -2.51 -7.48
N ILE A 162 -8.26 -1.91 -7.79
CA ILE A 162 -7.00 -2.62 -8.03
C ILE A 162 -5.98 -2.16 -6.99
N MET A 163 -5.41 -3.12 -6.26
CA MET A 163 -4.38 -2.89 -5.27
C MET A 163 -3.06 -3.46 -5.78
N LEU A 164 -2.15 -2.57 -6.15
CA LEU A 164 -0.79 -2.92 -6.54
C LEU A 164 0.11 -2.87 -5.32
N SER A 165 0.77 -3.98 -4.98
CA SER A 165 1.59 -4.06 -3.76
C SER A 165 2.69 -3.00 -3.71
N GLU A 166 3.39 -2.79 -4.82
CA GLU A 166 4.41 -1.75 -4.94
C GLU A 166 4.60 -1.34 -6.41
N ALA A 167 4.58 -0.04 -6.67
CA ALA A 167 5.00 0.52 -7.95
C ALA A 167 6.52 0.74 -7.94
N ARG A 168 7.24 0.08 -8.86
CA ARG A 168 8.71 0.09 -8.93
C ARG A 168 9.24 0.53 -10.28
N SER A 169 8.47 0.34 -11.34
CA SER A 169 8.90 0.50 -12.73
C SER A 169 7.73 0.93 -13.63
N THR A 170 7.77 0.56 -14.89
CA THR A 170 6.83 0.98 -15.95
C THR A 170 5.38 0.55 -15.75
N GLU A 171 5.10 -0.41 -14.85
CA GLU A 171 3.74 -0.83 -14.48
C GLU A 171 2.89 0.32 -13.94
N VAL A 172 3.52 1.36 -13.36
CA VAL A 172 2.82 2.54 -12.84
C VAL A 172 2.04 3.27 -13.93
N LYS A 173 2.52 3.26 -15.18
CA LYS A 173 1.79 3.82 -16.32
C LYS A 173 0.47 3.08 -16.54
N SER A 174 0.51 1.75 -16.59
CA SER A 174 -0.68 0.92 -16.75
C SER A 174 -1.66 1.08 -15.57
N LEU A 175 -1.14 1.32 -14.37
CA LEU A 175 -1.95 1.60 -13.19
C LEU A 175 -2.69 2.95 -13.32
N LEU A 176 -2.00 4.02 -13.75
CA LEU A 176 -2.63 5.33 -13.99
C LEU A 176 -3.67 5.26 -15.13
N GLU A 177 -3.34 4.55 -16.22
CA GLU A 177 -4.30 4.28 -17.31
C GLU A 177 -5.55 3.57 -16.76
N CYS A 178 -5.38 2.59 -15.87
CA CYS A 178 -6.49 1.89 -15.23
C CYS A 178 -7.32 2.83 -14.35
N TRP A 179 -6.69 3.65 -13.51
CA TRP A 179 -7.38 4.64 -12.68
C TRP A 179 -8.13 5.69 -13.50
N SER A 180 -7.64 6.04 -14.69
CA SER A 180 -8.31 6.96 -15.61
C SER A 180 -9.65 6.41 -16.13
N THR A 181 -9.85 5.10 -16.15
CA THR A 181 -11.12 4.47 -16.56
C THR A 181 -12.20 4.49 -15.48
N GLY A 182 -11.87 4.97 -14.28
CA GLY A 182 -12.78 5.01 -13.14
C GLY A 182 -12.60 3.89 -12.13
N ILE A 183 -11.73 2.91 -12.38
CA ILE A 183 -11.29 1.93 -11.39
C ILE A 183 -10.49 2.65 -10.32
N ARG A 184 -10.63 2.23 -9.07
CA ARG A 184 -9.94 2.83 -7.92
C ARG A 184 -8.82 1.93 -7.44
N GLY A 185 -7.94 2.46 -6.60
CA GLY A 185 -6.88 1.60 -6.10
C GLY A 185 -5.94 2.22 -5.09
N PHE A 186 -5.14 1.31 -4.54
CA PHE A 186 -4.05 1.60 -3.65
C PHE A 186 -2.75 1.10 -4.26
N THR A 187 -1.68 1.85 -4.06
CA THR A 187 -0.33 1.37 -4.34
C THR A 187 0.65 1.90 -3.30
N THR A 188 1.80 1.27 -3.23
CA THR A 188 2.91 1.77 -2.40
C THR A 188 4.11 2.13 -3.27
N LEU A 189 4.91 3.07 -2.83
CA LEU A 189 6.20 3.39 -3.43
C LEU A 189 7.21 3.90 -2.39
N HIS A 190 8.46 4.02 -2.81
CA HIS A 190 9.53 4.55 -1.96
C HIS A 190 9.81 6.01 -2.29
N THR A 191 9.47 6.89 -1.36
CA THR A 191 9.92 8.30 -1.30
C THR A 191 9.91 8.77 0.16
N ASP A 192 10.59 9.86 0.43
CA ASP A 192 10.74 10.49 1.74
C ASP A 192 9.87 11.74 1.94
N ASP A 193 9.08 12.11 0.92
CA ASP A 193 8.18 13.27 0.92
C ASP A 193 7.02 13.00 -0.05
N VAL A 194 5.77 13.24 0.39
CA VAL A 194 4.58 13.06 -0.47
C VAL A 194 4.60 13.96 -1.70
N ARG A 195 5.22 15.13 -1.62
CA ARG A 195 5.34 16.09 -2.72
C ARG A 195 6.21 15.56 -3.87
N LYS A 196 7.06 14.57 -3.58
CA LYS A 196 7.93 13.91 -4.58
C LYS A 196 7.26 12.72 -5.27
N ILE A 197 6.02 12.38 -4.92
CA ILE A 197 5.30 11.27 -5.56
C ILE A 197 5.20 11.46 -7.08
N PRO A 198 4.84 12.66 -7.63
CA PRO A 198 4.82 12.87 -9.07
C PRO A 198 6.18 12.61 -9.73
N ASP A 199 7.25 13.21 -9.22
CA ASP A 199 8.61 13.02 -9.73
C ASP A 199 9.03 11.55 -9.68
N ARG A 200 8.69 10.86 -8.58
CA ARG A 200 9.02 9.45 -8.42
C ARG A 200 8.30 8.57 -9.45
N ILE A 201 7.04 8.85 -9.73
CA ILE A 201 6.27 8.17 -10.77
C ILE A 201 6.85 8.46 -12.15
N LEU A 202 7.16 9.71 -12.47
CA LEU A 202 7.76 10.11 -13.74
C LEU A 202 9.12 9.43 -13.97
N ASN A 203 9.93 9.28 -12.92
CA ASN A 203 11.24 8.60 -13.01
C ASN A 203 11.13 7.07 -13.24
N MET A 204 9.95 6.48 -13.07
CA MET A 204 9.68 5.08 -13.40
C MET A 204 9.29 4.89 -14.89
N MET A 205 9.07 5.97 -15.63
CA MET A 205 8.70 5.90 -17.05
C MET A 205 9.93 5.73 -17.93
N GLU A 206 9.84 4.91 -18.97
CA GLU A 206 10.93 4.67 -19.92
C GLU A 206 11.22 5.86 -20.84
N SER A 207 10.20 6.68 -21.12
CA SER A 207 10.28 7.81 -22.05
C SER A 207 9.87 9.11 -21.38
N ARG A 208 10.67 10.14 -21.61
CA ARG A 208 10.38 11.52 -21.21
C ARG A 208 9.60 12.31 -22.26
N MET A 209 9.26 11.71 -23.40
CA MET A 209 8.62 12.43 -24.52
C MET A 209 7.24 13.00 -24.17
N ASP A 210 6.55 12.41 -23.18
CA ASP A 210 5.22 12.86 -22.72
C ASP A 210 5.24 13.24 -21.23
N ALA A 211 6.36 13.74 -20.72
CA ALA A 211 6.52 14.01 -19.27
C ALA A 211 5.43 14.92 -18.70
N ASP A 212 5.13 16.02 -19.40
CA ASP A 212 4.09 16.97 -18.98
C ASP A 212 2.70 16.34 -18.94
N ARG A 213 2.40 15.48 -19.92
CA ARG A 213 1.13 14.75 -19.96
C ARG A 213 1.05 13.75 -18.80
N MET A 214 2.11 13.01 -18.56
CA MET A 214 2.18 12.02 -17.50
C MET A 214 2.14 12.68 -16.12
N GLU A 215 2.77 13.84 -15.94
CA GLU A 215 2.64 14.64 -14.72
C GLU A 215 1.18 15.03 -14.49
N ASN A 216 0.50 15.56 -15.51
CA ASN A 216 -0.92 15.89 -15.45
C ASN A 216 -1.79 14.67 -15.08
N ASP A 217 -1.46 13.49 -15.61
CA ASP A 217 -2.17 12.24 -15.28
C ASP A 217 -1.97 11.86 -13.80
N VAL A 218 -0.78 12.08 -13.23
CA VAL A 218 -0.55 11.87 -11.79
C VAL A 218 -1.48 12.76 -10.97
N TYR A 219 -1.52 14.07 -11.25
CA TYR A 219 -2.38 15.00 -10.51
C TYR A 219 -3.89 14.81 -10.78
N SER A 220 -4.26 14.13 -11.87
CA SER A 220 -5.66 13.82 -12.19
C SER A 220 -6.15 12.53 -11.57
N TYR A 221 -5.27 11.55 -11.36
CA TYR A 221 -5.66 10.18 -11.00
C TYR A 221 -5.08 9.71 -9.66
N VAL A 222 -4.05 10.32 -9.13
CA VAL A 222 -3.64 10.13 -7.72
C VAL A 222 -4.39 11.17 -6.89
N ASP A 223 -5.20 10.71 -5.95
CA ASP A 223 -5.97 11.64 -5.09
C ASP A 223 -5.23 11.93 -3.79
N VAL A 224 -4.72 10.88 -3.12
CA VAL A 224 -4.18 10.97 -1.75
C VAL A 224 -2.75 10.41 -1.70
N GLY A 225 -1.82 11.21 -1.21
CA GLY A 225 -0.48 10.78 -0.83
C GLY A 225 -0.33 10.69 0.69
N ILE A 226 0.20 9.56 1.19
CA ILE A 226 0.44 9.34 2.62
C ILE A 226 1.90 8.93 2.82
N LEU A 227 2.65 9.70 3.59
CA LEU A 227 4.01 9.34 4.00
C LEU A 227 3.99 8.71 5.39
N LEU A 228 4.59 7.55 5.47
CA LEU A 228 4.80 6.80 6.71
C LEU A 228 6.25 6.91 7.14
N ARG A 229 6.45 7.22 8.41
CA ARG A 229 7.78 7.23 9.03
C ARG A 229 7.85 6.29 10.23
N LYS A 230 9.06 6.00 10.60
CA LYS A 230 9.38 5.30 11.85
C LYS A 230 10.34 6.15 12.66
N LYS A 231 10.15 6.15 13.97
CA LYS A 231 11.05 6.79 14.94
C LYS A 231 11.38 5.83 16.07
N MET A 232 12.55 6.00 16.65
CA MET A 232 12.96 5.25 17.83
C MET A 232 12.68 6.10 19.06
N SER A 233 12.04 5.53 20.11
CA SER A 233 11.93 6.21 21.38
C SER A 233 13.27 6.23 22.13
N ALA A 234 13.34 6.98 23.22
CA ALA A 234 14.50 7.01 24.10
C ALA A 234 14.79 5.63 24.74
N GLU A 235 13.74 4.81 24.92
CA GLU A 235 13.85 3.44 25.46
C GLU A 235 14.16 2.39 24.35
N GLY A 236 14.42 2.79 23.11
CA GLY A 236 14.74 1.89 22.02
C GLY A 236 13.53 1.19 21.39
N LYS A 237 12.30 1.63 21.67
CA LYS A 237 11.09 1.10 21.03
C LYS A 237 10.85 1.77 19.69
N LEU A 238 10.57 0.97 18.66
CA LEU A 238 10.28 1.46 17.31
C LEU A 238 8.80 1.84 17.18
N TYR A 239 8.54 3.11 16.87
CA TYR A 239 7.22 3.66 16.56
C TYR A 239 7.09 3.93 15.07
N ARG A 240 5.86 3.77 14.56
CA ARG A 240 5.49 4.16 13.19
C ARG A 240 4.34 5.13 13.27
N TYR A 241 4.27 6.07 12.32
CA TYR A 241 3.21 7.08 12.29
C TYR A 241 3.00 7.62 10.87
N ILE A 242 1.83 8.20 10.65
CA ILE A 242 1.53 8.98 9.44
C ILE A 242 2.16 10.35 9.64
N ASP A 243 3.20 10.63 8.86
CA ASP A 243 4.00 11.86 8.95
C ASP A 243 3.42 12.97 8.07
N GLN A 244 3.05 12.64 6.84
CA GLN A 244 2.48 13.59 5.90
C GLN A 244 1.25 13.00 5.22
N VAL A 245 0.27 13.87 4.93
CA VAL A 245 -0.86 13.58 4.04
C VAL A 245 -1.04 14.76 3.11
N CYS A 246 -1.18 14.48 1.82
CA CYS A 246 -1.52 15.50 0.84
C CYS A 246 -2.61 15.03 -0.12
N PHE A 247 -3.25 15.99 -0.75
CA PHE A 247 -4.13 15.77 -1.90
C PHE A 247 -3.50 16.35 -3.16
N PHE A 248 -3.54 15.55 -4.24
CA PHE A 248 -3.17 16.00 -5.56
C PHE A 248 -4.41 16.49 -6.27
N VAL A 249 -4.33 17.66 -6.87
CA VAL A 249 -5.47 18.30 -7.52
C VAL A 249 -5.02 18.87 -8.86
N ARG A 250 -5.82 18.62 -9.87
CA ARG A 250 -5.68 19.29 -11.17
C ARG A 250 -6.96 20.05 -11.47
N GLU A 251 -6.91 21.37 -11.29
CA GLU A 251 -8.03 22.27 -11.55
C GLU A 251 -7.60 23.38 -12.49
N GLU A 252 -8.45 23.75 -13.46
CA GLU A 252 -8.19 24.82 -14.43
C GLU A 252 -6.84 24.71 -15.17
N GLY A 253 -6.38 23.47 -15.40
CA GLY A 253 -5.10 23.19 -16.07
C GLY A 253 -3.87 23.33 -15.18
N ARG A 254 -4.01 23.57 -13.88
CA ARG A 254 -2.92 23.70 -12.90
C ARG A 254 -2.83 22.46 -12.02
N ASN A 255 -1.60 22.06 -11.73
CA ASN A 255 -1.28 20.97 -10.83
C ASN A 255 -0.95 21.55 -9.47
N GLU A 256 -1.66 21.13 -8.42
CA GLU A 256 -1.50 21.62 -7.06
C GLU A 256 -1.41 20.49 -6.05
N ILE A 257 -0.62 20.69 -5.00
CA ILE A 257 -0.49 19.77 -3.86
C ILE A 257 -1.03 20.49 -2.62
N HIS A 258 -2.07 19.92 -2.03
CA HIS A 258 -2.66 20.45 -0.79
C HIS A 258 -2.20 19.61 0.39
N MET A 259 -1.27 20.14 1.20
CA MET A 259 -0.78 19.48 2.41
C MET A 259 -1.83 19.57 3.52
N GLN A 260 -2.26 18.41 4.04
CA GLN A 260 -3.19 18.32 5.16
C GLN A 260 -2.49 18.00 6.47
N VAL A 261 -1.48 17.12 6.41
CA VAL A 261 -0.70 16.71 7.57
C VAL A 261 0.77 16.92 7.29
N VAL A 262 1.47 17.50 8.24
CA VAL A 262 2.93 17.71 8.23
C VAL A 262 3.46 17.37 9.63
N ASP A 263 4.54 16.58 9.69
CA ASP A 263 5.15 16.10 10.94
C ASP A 263 4.11 15.46 11.91
N GLY A 264 3.15 14.72 11.34
CA GLY A 264 2.07 14.05 12.07
C GLY A 264 0.92 14.97 12.52
N ASN A 265 1.02 16.29 12.29
CA ASN A 265 0.04 17.27 12.73
C ASN A 265 -0.91 17.67 11.61
N LEU A 266 -2.20 17.74 11.91
CA LEU A 266 -3.22 18.30 11.01
C LEU A 266 -3.01 19.82 10.91
N MET A 267 -2.67 20.30 9.70
CA MET A 267 -2.36 21.70 9.46
C MET A 267 -3.60 22.54 9.22
N VAL A 268 -4.49 22.05 8.38
CA VAL A 268 -5.71 22.76 7.96
C VAL A 268 -6.87 21.77 7.84
N ARG A 269 -8.11 22.27 8.05
CA ARG A 269 -9.33 21.49 7.82
C ARG A 269 -10.01 21.82 6.48
N GLU A 270 -9.51 22.83 5.78
CA GLU A 270 -10.01 23.17 4.45
C GLU A 270 -9.51 22.17 3.43
N LEU A 271 -10.43 21.69 2.61
CA LEU A 271 -10.16 20.76 1.53
C LEU A 271 -10.44 21.41 0.19
N PRO A 272 -9.75 21.00 -0.89
CA PRO A 272 -10.05 21.41 -2.24
C PRO A 272 -11.53 21.22 -2.59
N LYS A 273 -12.12 22.19 -3.31
CA LYS A 273 -13.56 22.17 -3.63
C LYS A 273 -13.98 20.91 -4.40
N GLY A 274 -13.13 20.44 -5.30
CA GLY A 274 -13.34 19.23 -6.08
C GLY A 274 -13.46 17.98 -5.18
N LEU A 275 -12.62 17.87 -4.14
CA LEU A 275 -12.68 16.78 -3.17
C LEU A 275 -13.95 16.83 -2.33
N ILE A 276 -14.31 18.00 -1.82
CA ILE A 276 -15.56 18.18 -1.05
C ILE A 276 -16.76 17.79 -1.91
N ALA A 277 -16.82 18.23 -3.17
CA ALA A 277 -17.88 17.87 -4.09
C ALA A 277 -17.95 16.35 -4.34
N ARG A 278 -16.79 15.68 -4.43
CA ARG A 278 -16.71 14.23 -4.58
C ARG A 278 -17.19 13.52 -3.31
N MET A 279 -16.78 13.94 -2.13
CA MET A 279 -17.26 13.40 -0.85
C MET A 279 -18.77 13.52 -0.72
N LYS A 280 -19.34 14.69 -1.03
CA LYS A 280 -20.80 14.93 -1.01
C LYS A 280 -21.56 13.98 -1.95
N ARG A 281 -21.03 13.68 -3.15
CA ARG A 281 -21.65 12.70 -4.07
C ARG A 281 -21.68 11.29 -3.50
N HIS A 282 -20.81 10.97 -2.56
CA HIS A 282 -20.78 9.70 -1.81
C HIS A 282 -21.46 9.78 -0.45
N GLY A 283 -22.26 10.83 -0.19
CA GLY A 283 -23.03 10.98 1.04
C GLY A 283 -22.23 11.48 2.25
N ILE A 284 -21.00 11.95 2.04
CA ILE A 284 -20.11 12.47 3.11
C ILE A 284 -20.26 13.98 3.14
N SER A 285 -20.95 14.52 4.15
CA SER A 285 -21.11 15.97 4.38
C SER A 285 -20.01 16.56 5.23
N GLU A 286 -19.52 15.79 6.20
CA GLU A 286 -18.50 16.17 7.18
C GLU A 286 -17.22 15.33 6.97
N PRO A 287 -16.22 15.87 6.24
CA PRO A 287 -15.01 15.11 5.90
C PRO A 287 -14.20 14.58 7.09
N PHE A 288 -14.24 15.27 8.22
CA PHE A 288 -13.49 14.98 9.45
C PHE A 288 -14.36 14.35 10.54
N ASP A 289 -15.47 13.74 10.16
CA ASP A 289 -16.35 12.98 11.04
C ASP A 289 -16.72 11.66 10.34
N ASN A 290 -16.47 10.55 11.02
CA ASN A 290 -16.77 9.22 10.50
C ASN A 290 -17.34 8.32 11.61
N PRO A 291 -18.65 8.01 11.55
CA PRO A 291 -19.32 7.21 12.58
C PRO A 291 -18.68 5.84 12.82
N MET A 292 -18.12 5.20 11.78
CA MET A 292 -17.44 3.90 11.95
C MET A 292 -16.14 4.01 12.76
N ILE A 293 -15.42 5.12 12.63
CA ILE A 293 -14.21 5.37 13.41
C ILE A 293 -14.59 5.66 14.85
N GLN A 294 -15.59 6.51 15.09
CA GLN A 294 -16.10 6.84 16.42
C GLN A 294 -16.55 5.57 17.16
N HIS A 295 -17.36 4.73 16.53
CA HIS A 295 -17.83 3.47 17.08
C HIS A 295 -16.66 2.53 17.47
N ARG A 296 -15.63 2.40 16.60
CA ARG A 296 -14.44 1.59 16.89
C ARG A 296 -13.57 2.17 18.01
N LEU A 297 -13.59 3.47 18.25
CA LEU A 297 -12.90 4.13 19.37
C LEU A 297 -13.60 3.84 20.70
N GLU A 298 -14.93 3.82 20.72
CA GLU A 298 -15.73 3.56 21.91
C GLU A 298 -15.65 2.10 22.37
N GLY A 299 -15.12 1.20 21.56
CA GLY A 299 -14.82 -0.18 21.96
C GLY A 299 -16.00 -1.15 21.87
N GLU A 300 -17.08 -0.79 21.20
CA GLU A 300 -18.13 -1.72 20.82
C GLU A 300 -17.62 -2.62 19.70
N GLY A 301 -17.40 -3.88 20.02
CA GLY A 301 -16.92 -4.89 19.08
C GLY A 301 -17.91 -5.05 17.92
N TYR A 302 -17.40 -5.17 16.70
CA TYR A 302 -18.16 -5.72 15.59
C TYR A 302 -18.56 -7.15 15.99
N GLU A 303 -19.80 -7.33 16.48
CA GLU A 303 -20.44 -8.62 16.36
C GLU A 303 -20.67 -8.85 14.86
N LYS A 304 -20.09 -9.95 14.38
CA LYS A 304 -20.26 -10.39 13.00
C LYS A 304 -21.73 -10.78 12.81
N GLU A 305 -22.50 -10.00 12.06
CA GLU A 305 -23.67 -10.50 11.34
C GLU A 305 -23.24 -11.14 10.02
#